data_fc27f5fc6fd29555f34c9fd6c28166cb
#
_entry.id   fc27f5fc6fd29555f34c9fd6c28166cb
#
_cell.length_a   1.000
_cell.length_b   1.000
_cell.length_c   1.000
_cell.angle_alpha   90.00
_cell.angle_beta   90.00
_cell.angle_gamma   90.00
#
_symmetry.space_group_name_H-M   'P 1'
#
loop_
_entity.id
_entity.type
_entity.pdbx_description
1 polymer ?
#
loop_
_entity_poly.entity_id
_entity_poly.type
_entity_poly.pdbx_seq_one_letter_code
_entity_poly.pdbx_strand_id
1 'polypeptide(L)'
;MVQWTAEEKQHITGLWGKVNVAECGGEALARLLIVYPWTQRFFASFGNLSGATAIIGNPKVQAHGKKVLTSFGEAVKNLDGIKNTFSQLSEPHCDKLHVDPENFRLLGDILVVVLAGHFGKDFTPECQAAWQKLVRVVAHALARKYH
;
A
#
# COMPACT_ATOMS: atom_id res chain seq x y z
N MET A 1 -8.83 19.41 0.04
CA MET A 1 -7.42 19.24 -0.35
C MET A 1 -6.56 18.97 0.90
N VAL A 2 -5.75 17.94 0.84
CA VAL A 2 -4.91 17.57 1.98
C VAL A 2 -3.68 18.47 2.03
N GLN A 3 -3.40 18.99 3.21
CA GLN A 3 -2.21 19.80 3.43
C GLN A 3 -1.20 19.04 4.29
N TRP A 4 0.07 19.18 3.93
CA TRP A 4 1.17 18.51 4.60
C TRP A 4 2.09 19.54 5.25
N THR A 5 2.47 19.29 6.51
CA THR A 5 3.51 20.10 7.13
C THR A 5 4.88 19.69 6.58
N ALA A 6 5.87 20.55 6.71
CA ALA A 6 7.24 20.24 6.32
C ALA A 6 7.77 19.01 7.08
N GLU A 7 7.41 18.89 8.34
CA GLU A 7 7.82 17.76 9.19
C GLU A 7 7.21 16.44 8.70
N GLU A 8 5.91 16.45 8.35
CA GLU A 8 5.26 15.28 7.79
C GLU A 8 5.94 14.82 6.49
N LYS A 9 6.22 15.76 5.59
CA LYS A 9 6.92 15.46 4.34
C LYS A 9 8.30 14.85 4.60
N GLN A 10 9.02 15.39 5.58
CA GLN A 10 10.35 14.91 5.94
C GLN A 10 10.30 13.47 6.46
N HIS A 11 9.34 13.16 7.34
CA HIS A 11 9.18 11.80 7.86
C HIS A 11 8.86 10.81 6.75
N ILE A 12 7.98 11.19 5.84
CA ILE A 12 7.56 10.32 4.74
C ILE A 12 8.72 10.08 3.76
N THR A 13 9.32 11.14 3.26
CA THR A 13 10.39 11.02 2.25
C THR A 13 11.66 10.40 2.83
N GLY A 14 11.98 10.73 4.07
CA GLY A 14 13.16 10.18 4.75
C GLY A 14 13.06 8.68 4.95
N LEU A 15 11.92 8.20 5.39
CA LEU A 15 11.70 6.76 5.55
C LEU A 15 11.66 6.06 4.19
N TRP A 16 10.97 6.65 3.22
CA TRP A 16 10.80 6.06 1.89
C TRP A 16 12.15 5.73 1.24
N GLY A 17 13.15 6.59 1.42
CA GLY A 17 14.48 6.36 0.88
C GLY A 17 15.16 5.09 1.38
N LYS A 18 14.68 4.55 2.49
CA LYS A 18 15.22 3.33 3.10
C LYS A 18 14.35 2.09 2.85
N VAL A 19 13.20 2.24 2.22
CA VAL A 19 12.25 1.14 2.01
C VAL A 19 12.70 0.25 0.85
N ASN A 20 12.77 -1.06 1.13
CA ASN A 20 12.90 -2.06 0.07
C ASN A 20 11.51 -2.34 -0.49
N VAL A 21 11.20 -1.73 -1.64
CA VAL A 21 9.86 -1.76 -2.23
C VAL A 21 9.41 -3.18 -2.55
N ALA A 22 10.30 -4.01 -3.09
CA ALA A 22 9.95 -5.38 -3.45
C ALA A 22 9.60 -6.21 -2.22
N GLU A 23 10.45 -6.13 -1.19
CA GLU A 23 10.27 -6.89 0.04
C GLU A 23 9.05 -6.42 0.84
N CYS A 24 8.95 -5.12 1.10
CA CYS A 24 7.86 -4.57 1.89
C CYS A 24 6.52 -4.69 1.16
N GLY A 25 6.50 -4.48 -0.15
CA GLY A 25 5.29 -4.60 -0.94
C GLY A 25 4.78 -6.02 -0.98
N GLY A 26 5.67 -6.99 -1.21
CA GLY A 26 5.31 -8.40 -1.19
C GLY A 26 4.81 -8.86 0.16
N GLU A 27 5.47 -8.42 1.23
CA GLU A 27 5.04 -8.76 2.59
C GLU A 27 3.66 -8.16 2.91
N ALA A 28 3.44 -6.90 2.54
CA ALA A 28 2.16 -6.24 2.80
C ALA A 28 1.01 -6.95 2.09
N LEU A 29 1.18 -7.29 0.82
CA LEU A 29 0.14 -7.99 0.07
C LEU A 29 -0.09 -9.40 0.62
N ALA A 30 0.99 -10.12 0.95
CA ALA A 30 0.87 -11.45 1.54
C ALA A 30 0.08 -11.39 2.86
N ARG A 31 0.37 -10.42 3.72
CA ARG A 31 -0.36 -10.26 4.97
C ARG A 31 -1.83 -9.94 4.75
N LEU A 32 -2.14 -9.12 3.75
CA LEU A 32 -3.53 -8.82 3.40
C LEU A 32 -4.29 -10.11 3.08
N LEU A 33 -3.72 -10.95 2.24
CA LEU A 33 -4.35 -12.20 1.81
C LEU A 33 -4.48 -13.23 2.92
N ILE A 34 -3.55 -13.21 3.89
CA ILE A 34 -3.55 -14.14 5.03
C ILE A 34 -4.52 -13.67 6.12
N VAL A 35 -4.43 -12.39 6.50
CA VAL A 35 -5.21 -11.83 7.62
C VAL A 35 -6.67 -11.62 7.24
N TYR A 36 -6.90 -11.24 5.99
CA TYR A 36 -8.25 -11.02 5.44
C TYR A 36 -8.50 -11.98 4.28
N PRO A 37 -8.73 -13.26 4.58
CA PRO A 37 -8.76 -14.30 3.52
C PRO A 37 -9.83 -14.09 2.45
N TRP A 38 -10.88 -13.34 2.74
CA TRP A 38 -11.88 -13.02 1.71
C TRP A 38 -11.32 -12.19 0.56
N THR A 39 -10.18 -11.50 0.78
CA THR A 39 -9.55 -10.71 -0.29
C THR A 39 -8.95 -11.58 -1.38
N GLN A 40 -8.72 -12.87 -1.10
CA GLN A 40 -8.14 -13.80 -2.07
C GLN A 40 -8.99 -13.94 -3.32
N ARG A 41 -10.30 -13.73 -3.23
CA ARG A 41 -11.19 -13.82 -4.39
C ARG A 41 -10.86 -12.82 -5.50
N PHE A 42 -10.20 -11.72 -5.16
CA PHE A 42 -9.79 -10.73 -6.16
C PHE A 42 -8.50 -11.11 -6.86
N PHE A 43 -7.85 -12.17 -6.39
CA PHE A 43 -6.54 -12.60 -6.87
C PHE A 43 -6.56 -14.08 -7.32
N ALA A 44 -7.71 -14.54 -7.79
CA ALA A 44 -7.87 -15.94 -8.20
C ALA A 44 -6.87 -16.36 -9.27
N SER A 45 -6.43 -15.42 -10.12
CA SER A 45 -5.47 -15.69 -11.19
C SER A 45 -4.03 -15.86 -10.67
N PHE A 46 -3.78 -15.65 -9.39
CA PHE A 46 -2.42 -15.71 -8.83
C PHE A 46 -1.97 -17.13 -8.51
N GLY A 47 -2.82 -18.12 -8.69
CA GLY A 47 -2.47 -19.52 -8.46
C GLY A 47 -2.71 -19.95 -7.03
N ASN A 48 -1.74 -20.66 -6.44
CA ASN A 48 -1.94 -21.26 -5.12
C ASN A 48 -1.91 -20.23 -3.99
N LEU A 49 -3.06 -20.04 -3.36
CA LEU A 49 -3.24 -19.19 -2.19
C LEU A 49 -3.82 -19.99 -1.01
N SER A 50 -3.57 -21.31 -1.00
CA SER A 50 -4.23 -22.24 -0.06
C SER A 50 -3.77 -22.12 1.39
N GLY A 51 -2.65 -21.46 1.66
CA GLY A 51 -2.15 -21.27 3.02
C GLY A 51 -1.09 -20.21 3.07
N ALA A 52 -0.71 -19.83 4.28
CA ALA A 52 0.26 -18.75 4.49
C ALA A 52 1.57 -18.98 3.76
N THR A 53 2.12 -20.19 3.84
CA THR A 53 3.38 -20.53 3.17
C THR A 53 3.27 -20.36 1.66
N ALA A 54 2.16 -20.84 1.08
CA ALA A 54 1.92 -20.75 -0.37
C ALA A 54 1.80 -19.30 -0.80
N ILE A 55 1.11 -18.48 -0.01
CA ILE A 55 0.91 -17.05 -0.30
C ILE A 55 2.25 -16.30 -0.25
N ILE A 56 3.02 -16.52 0.81
CA ILE A 56 4.32 -15.84 0.99
C ILE A 56 5.29 -16.22 -0.13
N GLY A 57 5.28 -17.48 -0.56
CA GLY A 57 6.16 -17.97 -1.62
C GLY A 57 5.64 -17.76 -3.04
N ASN A 58 4.45 -17.18 -3.20
CA ASN A 58 3.85 -17.01 -4.52
C ASN A 58 4.50 -15.85 -5.28
N PRO A 59 5.16 -16.11 -6.43
CA PRO A 59 5.86 -15.04 -7.17
C PRO A 59 4.92 -13.95 -7.70
N LYS A 60 3.66 -14.28 -7.99
CA LYS A 60 2.69 -13.29 -8.46
C LYS A 60 2.26 -12.34 -7.33
N VAL A 61 2.17 -12.86 -6.11
CA VAL A 61 1.92 -12.04 -4.92
C VAL A 61 3.08 -11.05 -4.72
N GLN A 62 4.30 -11.54 -4.81
CA GLN A 62 5.49 -10.71 -4.65
C GLN A 62 5.55 -9.62 -5.73
N ALA A 63 5.33 -9.98 -6.98
CA ALA A 63 5.38 -9.03 -8.10
C ALA A 63 4.31 -7.97 -7.99
N HIS A 64 3.08 -8.37 -7.64
CA HIS A 64 1.97 -7.43 -7.51
C HIS A 64 2.16 -6.51 -6.30
N GLY A 65 2.65 -7.05 -5.19
CA GLY A 65 2.96 -6.25 -4.00
C GLY A 65 3.99 -5.17 -4.28
N LYS A 66 5.04 -5.54 -5.02
CA LYS A 66 6.05 -4.57 -5.48
C LYS A 66 5.42 -3.47 -6.32
N LYS A 67 4.55 -3.84 -7.25
CA LYS A 67 3.85 -2.90 -8.13
C LYS A 67 2.98 -1.93 -7.34
N VAL A 68 2.23 -2.44 -6.37
CA VAL A 68 1.36 -1.63 -5.51
C VAL A 68 2.19 -0.64 -4.70
N LEU A 69 3.27 -1.11 -4.07
CA LEU A 69 4.10 -0.22 -3.25
C LEU A 69 4.85 0.80 -4.10
N THR A 70 5.19 0.45 -5.34
CA THR A 70 5.75 1.41 -6.29
C THR A 70 4.78 2.57 -6.53
N SER A 71 3.47 2.30 -6.56
CA SER A 71 2.44 3.34 -6.68
C SER A 71 2.45 4.28 -5.48
N PHE A 72 2.68 3.75 -4.27
CA PHE A 72 2.87 4.60 -3.09
C PHE A 72 4.08 5.51 -3.23
N GLY A 73 5.12 5.04 -3.91
CA GLY A 73 6.30 5.84 -4.23
C GLY A 73 5.97 7.06 -5.08
N GLU A 74 5.03 6.91 -6.02
CA GLU A 74 4.57 8.04 -6.82
C GLU A 74 3.86 9.07 -5.94
N ALA A 75 3.07 8.61 -4.96
CA ALA A 75 2.44 9.50 -4.00
C ALA A 75 3.48 10.25 -3.15
N VAL A 76 4.53 9.56 -2.72
CA VAL A 76 5.61 10.16 -1.93
C VAL A 76 6.31 11.29 -2.71
N LYS A 77 6.49 11.10 -4.00
CA LYS A 77 7.11 12.11 -4.87
C LYS A 77 6.21 13.31 -5.11
N ASN A 78 4.90 13.16 -4.90
CA ASN A 78 3.90 14.14 -5.29
C ASN A 78 2.87 14.37 -4.19
N LEU A 79 3.34 14.60 -2.98
CA LEU A 79 2.47 14.70 -1.80
C LEU A 79 1.36 15.73 -1.97
N ASP A 80 1.65 16.84 -2.63
CA ASP A 80 0.67 17.91 -2.83
C ASP A 80 -0.33 17.62 -3.96
N GLY A 81 -0.08 16.58 -4.77
CA GLY A 81 -0.91 16.22 -5.91
C GLY A 81 -1.32 14.76 -5.96
N ILE A 82 -1.46 14.09 -4.84
CA ILE A 82 -1.77 12.65 -4.77
C ILE A 82 -3.06 12.32 -5.52
N LYS A 83 -4.07 13.16 -5.36
CA LYS A 83 -5.36 12.95 -6.03
C LYS A 83 -5.20 12.84 -7.54
N ASN A 84 -4.41 13.74 -8.14
CA ASN A 84 -4.17 13.74 -9.58
C ASN A 84 -3.31 12.55 -10.00
N THR A 85 -2.30 12.21 -9.21
CA THR A 85 -1.44 11.06 -9.46
C THR A 85 -2.26 9.79 -9.54
N PHE A 86 -3.12 9.54 -8.55
CA PHE A 86 -3.89 8.31 -8.47
C PHE A 86 -5.14 8.30 -9.33
N SER A 87 -5.58 9.43 -9.85
CA SER A 87 -6.70 9.45 -10.79
C SER A 87 -6.35 8.70 -12.07
N GLN A 88 -5.08 8.65 -12.43
CA GLN A 88 -4.61 7.88 -13.58
C GLN A 88 -4.35 6.41 -13.24
N LEU A 89 -3.91 6.13 -12.01
CA LEU A 89 -3.52 4.78 -11.60
C LEU A 89 -4.69 3.93 -11.10
N SER A 90 -5.72 4.55 -10.55
CA SER A 90 -6.86 3.82 -9.97
C SER A 90 -7.70 3.10 -11.03
N GLU A 91 -7.76 3.65 -12.25
CA GLU A 91 -8.57 3.08 -13.31
C GLU A 91 -8.20 1.63 -13.66
N PRO A 92 -6.91 1.29 -13.88
CA PRO A 92 -6.55 -0.11 -14.10
C PRO A 92 -6.88 -1.03 -12.92
N HIS A 93 -6.76 -0.54 -11.69
CA HIS A 93 -7.12 -1.34 -10.52
C HIS A 93 -8.62 -1.62 -10.46
N CYS A 94 -9.44 -0.61 -10.74
CA CYS A 94 -10.89 -0.76 -10.74
C CYS A 94 -11.36 -1.70 -11.84
N ASP A 95 -10.85 -1.48 -13.05
CA ASP A 95 -11.34 -2.19 -14.23
C ASP A 95 -10.83 -3.62 -14.32
N LYS A 96 -9.57 -3.86 -13.94
CA LYS A 96 -8.94 -5.16 -14.10
C LYS A 96 -9.17 -6.10 -12.92
N LEU A 97 -9.14 -5.56 -11.70
CA LEU A 97 -9.20 -6.37 -10.50
C LEU A 97 -10.56 -6.37 -9.83
N HIS A 98 -11.42 -5.42 -10.15
CA HIS A 98 -12.73 -5.24 -9.52
C HIS A 98 -12.61 -5.28 -7.98
N VAL A 99 -11.55 -4.67 -7.46
CA VAL A 99 -11.24 -4.72 -6.03
C VAL A 99 -12.13 -3.73 -5.27
N ASP A 100 -12.73 -4.21 -4.18
CA ASP A 100 -13.53 -3.36 -3.30
C ASP A 100 -12.65 -2.23 -2.74
N PRO A 101 -13.10 -0.96 -2.80
CA PRO A 101 -12.33 0.17 -2.27
C PRO A 101 -11.85 0.00 -0.83
N GLU A 102 -12.61 -0.72 0.00
CA GLU A 102 -12.27 -1.01 1.39
C GLU A 102 -10.93 -1.74 1.50
N ASN A 103 -10.56 -2.53 0.49
CA ASN A 103 -9.31 -3.27 0.50
C ASN A 103 -8.09 -2.35 0.41
N PHE A 104 -8.23 -1.18 -0.20
CA PHE A 104 -7.13 -0.20 -0.22
C PHE A 104 -6.86 0.35 1.18
N ARG A 105 -7.91 0.54 1.98
CA ARG A 105 -7.77 0.98 3.37
C ARG A 105 -7.09 -0.10 4.21
N LEU A 106 -7.52 -1.35 4.04
CA LEU A 106 -6.92 -2.48 4.75
C LEU A 106 -5.45 -2.65 4.39
N LEU A 107 -5.12 -2.55 3.12
CA LEU A 107 -3.73 -2.65 2.67
C LEU A 107 -2.87 -1.53 3.25
N GLY A 108 -3.41 -0.33 3.31
CA GLY A 108 -2.70 0.81 3.90
C GLY A 108 -2.37 0.58 5.37
N ASP A 109 -3.33 0.09 6.14
CA ASP A 109 -3.12 -0.22 7.55
C ASP A 109 -2.06 -1.31 7.73
N ILE A 110 -2.08 -2.33 6.88
CA ILE A 110 -1.09 -3.41 6.91
C ILE A 110 0.30 -2.86 6.54
N LEU A 111 0.38 -1.97 5.56
CA LEU A 111 1.66 -1.37 5.18
C LEU A 111 2.30 -0.64 6.36
N VAL A 112 1.52 0.09 7.15
CA VAL A 112 2.04 0.76 8.35
C VAL A 112 2.64 -0.27 9.32
N VAL A 113 1.97 -1.41 9.51
CA VAL A 113 2.47 -2.49 10.38
C VAL A 113 3.78 -3.06 9.84
N VAL A 114 3.86 -3.28 8.52
CA VAL A 114 5.06 -3.80 7.87
C VAL A 114 6.24 -2.85 8.06
N LEU A 115 6.00 -1.56 7.84
CA LEU A 115 7.04 -0.54 8.01
C LEU A 115 7.52 -0.47 9.47
N ALA A 116 6.59 -0.56 10.42
CA ALA A 116 6.94 -0.57 11.84
C ALA A 116 7.84 -1.77 12.18
N GLY A 117 7.54 -2.94 11.60
CA GLY A 117 8.34 -4.13 11.81
C GLY A 117 9.74 -4.04 11.23
N HIS A 118 9.88 -3.39 10.08
CA HIS A 118 11.18 -3.26 9.41
C HIS A 118 12.06 -2.16 10.02
N PHE A 119 11.47 -1.06 10.48
CA PHE A 119 12.24 0.10 10.91
C PHE A 119 12.32 0.30 12.42
N GLY A 120 11.50 -0.40 13.18
CA GLY A 120 11.60 -0.39 14.65
C GLY A 120 11.65 1.02 15.23
N LYS A 121 12.78 1.35 15.87
CA LYS A 121 12.96 2.65 16.53
C LYS A 121 12.90 3.84 15.58
N ASP A 122 13.26 3.65 14.32
CA ASP A 122 13.23 4.72 13.32
C ASP A 122 11.81 5.09 12.94
N PHE A 123 10.86 4.19 13.17
CA PHE A 123 9.44 4.44 12.94
C PHE A 123 8.83 5.05 14.20
N THR A 124 9.19 6.31 14.45
CA THR A 124 8.73 7.06 15.63
C THR A 124 7.23 7.31 15.58
N PRO A 125 6.60 7.70 16.71
CA PRO A 125 5.17 8.07 16.68
C PRO A 125 4.83 9.16 15.67
N GLU A 126 5.70 10.15 15.50
CA GLU A 126 5.51 11.21 14.52
C GLU A 126 5.60 10.67 13.08
N CYS A 127 6.57 9.80 12.83
CA CYS A 127 6.73 9.14 11.54
C CYS A 127 5.51 8.26 11.24
N GLN A 128 5.06 7.50 12.23
CA GLN A 128 3.87 6.65 12.11
C GLN A 128 2.64 7.48 11.75
N ALA A 129 2.43 8.59 12.46
CA ALA A 129 1.28 9.47 12.21
C ALA A 129 1.29 10.00 10.77
N ALA A 130 2.47 10.41 10.29
CA ALA A 130 2.62 10.91 8.91
C ALA A 130 2.30 9.81 7.89
N TRP A 131 2.79 8.59 8.10
CA TRP A 131 2.53 7.47 7.21
C TRP A 131 1.07 7.00 7.27
N GLN A 132 0.43 7.02 8.45
CA GLN A 132 -0.99 6.71 8.56
C GLN A 132 -1.84 7.72 7.78
N LYS A 133 -1.47 8.99 7.82
CA LYS A 133 -2.13 10.02 7.02
C LYS A 133 -1.94 9.74 5.53
N LEU A 134 -0.71 9.43 5.11
CA LEU A 134 -0.41 9.13 3.71
C LEU A 134 -1.24 7.96 3.18
N VAL A 135 -1.26 6.83 3.90
CA VAL A 135 -1.99 5.66 3.42
C VAL A 135 -3.49 5.92 3.34
N ARG A 136 -4.05 6.72 4.24
CA ARG A 136 -5.47 7.11 4.18
C ARG A 136 -5.75 7.97 2.96
N VAL A 137 -4.88 8.93 2.67
CA VAL A 137 -5.02 9.81 1.50
C VAL A 137 -4.97 8.99 0.22
N VAL A 138 -4.01 8.07 0.13
CA VAL A 138 -3.86 7.19 -1.05
C VAL A 138 -5.09 6.30 -1.20
N ALA A 139 -5.55 5.66 -0.13
CA ALA A 139 -6.73 4.79 -0.17
C ALA A 139 -7.96 5.56 -0.62
N HIS A 140 -8.14 6.77 -0.12
CA HIS A 140 -9.26 7.62 -0.50
C HIS A 140 -9.20 8.02 -1.97
N ALA A 141 -7.99 8.36 -2.46
CA ALA A 141 -7.79 8.73 -3.86
C ALA A 141 -8.11 7.56 -4.79
N LEU A 142 -7.67 6.36 -4.44
CA LEU A 142 -7.97 5.15 -5.23
C LEU A 142 -9.46 4.81 -5.20
N ALA A 143 -10.10 4.95 -4.05
CA ALA A 143 -11.51 4.60 -3.88
C ALA A 143 -12.46 5.52 -4.66
N ARG A 144 -12.06 6.75 -4.93
CA ARG A 144 -12.92 7.74 -5.60
C ARG A 144 -13.37 7.30 -6.99
N LYS A 145 -12.60 6.47 -7.65
CA LYS A 145 -12.94 6.00 -9.00
C LYS A 145 -14.08 4.99 -9.02
N TYR A 146 -14.46 4.46 -7.86
CA TYR A 146 -15.58 3.52 -7.77
C TYR A 146 -16.94 4.22 -7.70
N HIS A 147 -16.93 5.53 -7.61
CA HIS A 147 -18.14 6.34 -7.54
C HIS A 147 -18.23 7.26 -8.77
#